data_958f6b03a5ff4758383b0cb5c7a83618
#
_entry.id   958f6b03a5ff4758383b0cb5c7a83618
#
_cell.length_a   1.000
_cell.length_b   1.000
_cell.length_c   1.000
_cell.angle_alpha   90.00
_cell.angle_beta   90.00
_cell.angle_gamma   90.00
#
_symmetry.space_group_name_H-M   'P 1'
#
loop_
_entity.id
_entity.type
_entity.pdbx_description
1 polymer ?
#
loop_
_entity_poly.entity_id
_entity_poly.type
_entity_poly.pdbx_seq_one_letter_code
_entity_poly.pdbx_strand_id
1 'polypeptide(L)'
;MLGMGHGPDDVIHSMQQNWVMANVMTPSFSQKRLSDRLKKEVGHTRGKCPFSKFVCLNSGSESVTISIRIADANTLKLTGKGGIHEGKPTKMLALVEAFHGRTHRPAQISDSCSEKYEKNLASFRERDNVIFVPSNDLNSLNQAFQRAEEEGFFIELMAMEPVMGEGNPGLCVTREFYDLARSLCTEHGSMLIVDSIQAGLRGQGCLSIVDYEGFQDCLVPDMETWSKALNAGQYPLSVVGLSDRAAELYVVGIYGNTMTTNPRALETAISTLDRVTPELRKNIKDRGEEFVSKLRELSQELPGTITEVQGTGLLLCAELDPHKLPVVGFGCVEEWCRKNGLGVIHGGQNALRFTPHFAITSEEIDMIIAILRDALIAFTSKSIEAN
;
A
#
# COMPACT_ATOMS: atom_id res chain seq x y z
N MET A 1 -1.94 -9.97 2.61
CA MET A 1 -3.24 -10.41 2.07
C MET A 1 -4.09 -11.11 3.12
N LEU A 2 -3.57 -12.09 3.82
CA LEU A 2 -4.33 -13.00 4.70
C LEU A 2 -4.73 -12.38 6.05
N GLY A 3 -5.24 -11.14 6.06
CA GLY A 3 -5.65 -10.46 7.29
C GLY A 3 -6.72 -11.20 8.10
N MET A 4 -7.59 -11.94 7.43
CA MET A 4 -8.64 -12.77 8.05
C MET A 4 -8.21 -14.21 8.32
N GLY A 5 -6.91 -14.54 8.20
CA GLY A 5 -6.38 -15.90 8.31
C GLY A 5 -6.44 -16.68 7.00
N HIS A 6 -6.01 -17.95 7.03
CA HIS A 6 -5.91 -18.80 5.84
C HIS A 6 -7.25 -19.37 5.38
N GLY A 7 -8.18 -19.65 6.27
CA GLY A 7 -9.47 -20.26 6.00
C GLY A 7 -10.61 -19.47 6.65
N PRO A 8 -10.93 -18.24 6.21
CA PRO A 8 -12.07 -17.49 6.75
C PRO A 8 -13.37 -18.05 6.17
N ASP A 9 -14.02 -18.98 6.90
CA ASP A 9 -15.16 -19.79 6.42
C ASP A 9 -16.33 -18.95 5.89
N ASP A 10 -16.70 -17.88 6.55
CA ASP A 10 -17.78 -16.98 6.14
C ASP A 10 -17.44 -16.20 4.86
N VAL A 11 -16.17 -15.77 4.71
CA VAL A 11 -15.70 -15.14 3.47
C VAL A 11 -15.69 -16.16 2.33
N ILE A 12 -15.23 -17.40 2.59
CA ILE A 12 -15.25 -18.50 1.61
C ILE A 12 -16.69 -18.86 1.25
N HIS A 13 -17.59 -18.95 2.24
CA HIS A 13 -19.00 -19.23 2.03
C HIS A 13 -19.69 -18.17 1.17
N SER A 14 -19.31 -16.89 1.30
CA SER A 14 -19.86 -15.81 0.45
C SER A 14 -19.62 -16.04 -1.04
N MET A 15 -18.52 -16.69 -1.43
CA MET A 15 -18.21 -17.03 -2.82
C MET A 15 -19.04 -18.20 -3.38
N GLN A 16 -19.57 -19.04 -2.50
CA GLN A 16 -20.33 -20.25 -2.88
C GLN A 16 -21.82 -19.98 -3.14
N GLN A 17 -22.29 -18.77 -2.84
CA GLN A 17 -23.68 -18.39 -3.06
C GLN A 17 -24.01 -18.26 -4.56
N ASN A 18 -25.28 -18.39 -4.90
CA ASN A 18 -25.79 -18.24 -6.25
C ASN A 18 -25.90 -16.76 -6.66
N TRP A 19 -24.77 -16.12 -6.86
CA TRP A 19 -24.73 -14.74 -7.33
C TRP A 19 -25.05 -14.65 -8.82
N VAL A 20 -25.84 -13.64 -9.19
CA VAL A 20 -26.07 -13.32 -10.61
C VAL A 20 -24.77 -12.79 -11.19
N MET A 21 -24.19 -13.57 -12.11
CA MET A 21 -22.92 -13.19 -12.75
C MET A 21 -23.10 -11.95 -13.61
N ALA A 22 -22.15 -11.05 -13.50
CA ALA A 22 -22.11 -9.80 -14.24
C ALA A 22 -20.68 -9.54 -14.74
N ASN A 23 -20.54 -8.64 -15.68
CA ASN A 23 -19.27 -8.13 -16.18
C ASN A 23 -19.26 -6.60 -16.14
N VAL A 24 -18.17 -5.98 -16.57
CA VAL A 24 -18.01 -4.52 -16.58
C VAL A 24 -19.13 -3.76 -17.32
N MET A 25 -19.83 -4.41 -18.24
CA MET A 25 -20.91 -3.82 -19.04
C MET A 25 -22.29 -3.91 -18.36
N THR A 26 -22.42 -4.69 -17.27
CA THR A 26 -23.72 -4.99 -16.68
C THR A 26 -23.73 -4.61 -15.20
N PRO A 27 -24.51 -3.62 -14.79
CA PRO A 27 -24.71 -3.29 -13.37
C PRO A 27 -25.26 -4.49 -12.59
N SER A 28 -24.78 -4.69 -11.37
CA SER A 28 -25.22 -5.80 -10.51
C SER A 28 -25.58 -5.32 -9.11
N PHE A 29 -26.39 -6.11 -8.40
CA PHE A 29 -26.70 -5.87 -6.99
C PHE A 29 -25.43 -5.96 -6.12
N SER A 30 -24.47 -6.80 -6.47
CA SER A 30 -23.20 -6.90 -5.75
C SER A 30 -22.38 -5.61 -5.85
N GLN A 31 -22.38 -4.94 -7.02
CA GLN A 31 -21.75 -3.61 -7.14
C GLN A 31 -22.41 -2.58 -6.23
N LYS A 32 -23.74 -2.56 -6.19
CA LYS A 32 -24.46 -1.64 -5.29
C LYS A 32 -24.14 -1.93 -3.83
N ARG A 33 -24.21 -3.20 -3.40
CA ARG A 33 -23.90 -3.61 -2.02
C ARG A 33 -22.47 -3.22 -1.63
N LEU A 34 -21.48 -3.51 -2.50
CA LEU A 34 -20.09 -3.13 -2.22
C LEU A 34 -19.92 -1.61 -2.12
N SER A 35 -20.53 -0.86 -3.05
CA SER A 35 -20.49 0.62 -2.98
C SER A 35 -21.09 1.15 -1.68
N ASP A 36 -22.24 0.61 -1.27
CA ASP A 36 -22.91 1.01 -0.02
C ASP A 36 -22.04 0.61 1.20
N ARG A 37 -21.39 -0.55 1.18
CA ARG A 37 -20.48 -0.99 2.26
C ARG A 37 -19.21 -0.15 2.34
N LEU A 38 -18.60 0.20 1.19
CA LEU A 38 -17.45 1.08 1.13
C LEU A 38 -17.79 2.50 1.63
N LYS A 39 -18.97 3.02 1.30
CA LYS A 39 -19.44 4.32 1.82
C LYS A 39 -19.62 4.35 3.34
N LYS A 40 -19.88 3.20 3.96
CA LYS A 40 -19.93 3.08 5.44
C LYS A 40 -18.54 2.89 6.04
N GLU A 41 -17.64 2.25 5.31
CA GLU A 41 -16.30 1.96 5.78
C GLU A 41 -15.38 3.16 5.71
N VAL A 42 -15.29 3.78 4.53
CA VAL A 42 -14.38 4.89 4.26
C VAL A 42 -14.98 6.19 4.77
N GLY A 43 -14.25 6.89 5.60
CA GLY A 43 -14.69 8.12 6.25
C GLY A 43 -15.62 7.88 7.45
N HIS A 44 -15.61 6.66 8.05
CA HIS A 44 -16.43 6.36 9.23
C HIS A 44 -16.06 7.22 10.44
N THR A 45 -14.80 7.65 10.56
CA THR A 45 -14.35 8.57 11.60
C THR A 45 -14.75 10.04 11.33
N ARG A 46 -15.14 10.34 10.10
CA ARG A 46 -15.50 11.69 9.61
C ARG A 46 -17.03 11.88 9.48
N GLY A 47 -17.79 10.82 9.72
CA GLY A 47 -19.25 10.82 9.59
C GLY A 47 -19.78 10.74 8.16
N LYS A 48 -18.93 10.80 7.13
CA LYS A 48 -19.31 10.63 5.72
C LYS A 48 -18.15 10.12 4.86
N CYS A 49 -18.47 9.35 3.83
CA CYS A 49 -17.51 8.96 2.82
C CYS A 49 -17.10 10.17 1.96
N PRO A 50 -15.80 10.42 1.77
CA PRO A 50 -15.32 11.53 0.95
C PRO A 50 -15.23 11.20 -0.54
N PHE A 51 -15.40 9.93 -0.94
CA PHE A 51 -15.36 9.50 -2.32
C PHE A 51 -16.75 9.37 -2.91
N SER A 52 -16.95 9.93 -4.09
CA SER A 52 -18.25 9.92 -4.79
C SER A 52 -18.49 8.66 -5.61
N LYS A 53 -17.43 8.06 -6.14
CA LYS A 53 -17.48 6.85 -6.97
C LYS A 53 -16.43 5.83 -6.57
N PHE A 54 -16.73 4.55 -6.87
CA PHE A 54 -15.81 3.44 -6.73
C PHE A 54 -15.69 2.68 -8.04
N VAL A 55 -14.45 2.39 -8.46
CA VAL A 55 -14.16 1.60 -9.65
C VAL A 55 -13.51 0.29 -9.20
N CYS A 56 -14.12 -0.85 -9.59
CA CYS A 56 -13.63 -2.17 -9.24
C CYS A 56 -12.74 -2.73 -10.36
N LEU A 57 -11.66 -3.40 -9.98
CA LEU A 57 -10.65 -4.00 -10.84
C LEU A 57 -10.17 -5.33 -10.24
N ASN A 58 -9.28 -6.06 -10.92
CA ASN A 58 -8.85 -7.38 -10.44
C ASN A 58 -7.56 -7.36 -9.63
N SER A 59 -6.70 -6.35 -9.81
CA SER A 59 -5.41 -6.27 -9.11
C SER A 59 -5.04 -4.85 -8.71
N GLY A 60 -4.19 -4.72 -7.68
CA GLY A 60 -3.66 -3.42 -7.25
C GLY A 60 -2.95 -2.66 -8.38
N SER A 61 -2.17 -3.36 -9.20
CA SER A 61 -1.52 -2.72 -10.37
C SER A 61 -2.51 -2.15 -11.37
N GLU A 62 -3.68 -2.76 -11.53
CA GLU A 62 -4.76 -2.21 -12.38
C GLU A 62 -5.39 -0.98 -11.75
N SER A 63 -5.60 -0.97 -10.42
CA SER A 63 -6.16 0.19 -9.73
C SER A 63 -5.22 1.39 -9.78
N VAL A 64 -3.92 1.20 -9.62
CA VAL A 64 -2.94 2.27 -9.85
C VAL A 64 -2.90 2.68 -11.32
N THR A 65 -2.99 1.74 -12.27
CA THR A 65 -3.04 2.06 -13.70
C THR A 65 -4.21 2.98 -14.05
N ILE A 66 -5.42 2.71 -13.54
CA ILE A 66 -6.57 3.58 -13.83
C ILE A 66 -6.43 4.93 -13.14
N SER A 67 -5.89 4.97 -11.93
CA SER A 67 -5.62 6.22 -11.22
C SER A 67 -4.65 7.11 -12.02
N ILE A 68 -3.58 6.53 -12.56
CA ILE A 68 -2.66 7.25 -13.43
C ILE A 68 -3.34 7.70 -14.74
N ARG A 69 -4.24 6.91 -15.33
CA ARG A 69 -4.99 7.31 -16.53
C ARG A 69 -5.96 8.47 -16.28
N ILE A 70 -6.56 8.53 -15.09
CA ILE A 70 -7.40 9.67 -14.68
C ILE A 70 -6.52 10.92 -14.51
N ALA A 71 -5.34 10.78 -13.90
CA ALA A 71 -4.36 11.86 -13.82
C ALA A 71 -3.89 12.32 -15.21
N ASP A 72 -3.69 11.39 -16.14
CA ASP A 72 -3.32 11.68 -17.54
C ASP A 72 -4.43 12.44 -18.28
N ALA A 73 -5.71 12.13 -18.02
CA ALA A 73 -6.83 12.92 -18.54
C ALA A 73 -6.84 14.36 -18.01
N ASN A 74 -6.49 14.56 -16.73
CA ASN A 74 -6.26 15.88 -16.15
C ASN A 74 -5.08 16.58 -16.83
N THR A 75 -3.98 15.87 -17.04
CA THR A 75 -2.76 16.35 -17.69
C THR A 75 -3.04 16.83 -19.10
N LEU A 76 -3.78 16.04 -19.91
CA LEU A 76 -4.19 16.43 -21.24
C LEU A 76 -4.95 17.77 -21.24
N LYS A 77 -5.82 18.00 -20.27
CA LYS A 77 -6.58 19.24 -20.12
C LYS A 77 -5.68 20.42 -19.74
N LEU A 78 -4.73 20.20 -18.81
CA LEU A 78 -3.90 21.27 -18.26
C LEU A 78 -2.72 21.66 -19.17
N THR A 79 -2.16 20.70 -19.93
CA THR A 79 -1.03 20.91 -20.83
C THR A 79 -1.46 21.16 -22.28
N GLY A 80 -2.73 20.93 -22.60
CA GLY A 80 -3.32 21.23 -23.90
C GLY A 80 -3.48 22.73 -24.13
N LYS A 81 -3.92 23.10 -25.35
CA LYS A 81 -4.12 24.48 -25.76
C LYS A 81 -5.06 25.23 -24.81
N GLY A 82 -4.58 26.34 -24.24
CA GLY A 82 -5.31 27.17 -23.28
C GLY A 82 -5.26 26.64 -21.83
N GLY A 83 -4.57 25.56 -21.58
CA GLY A 83 -4.34 25.03 -20.22
C GLY A 83 -3.27 25.83 -19.47
N ILE A 84 -3.33 25.81 -18.15
CA ILE A 84 -2.40 26.57 -17.28
C ILE A 84 -0.94 26.10 -17.39
N HIS A 85 -0.71 24.88 -17.90
CA HIS A 85 0.59 24.28 -18.15
C HIS A 85 0.81 23.98 -19.65
N GLU A 86 0.20 24.77 -20.54
CA GLU A 86 0.25 24.54 -22.00
C GLU A 86 1.68 24.26 -22.48
N GLY A 87 1.85 23.12 -23.15
CA GLY A 87 3.12 22.69 -23.78
C GLY A 87 4.21 22.21 -22.82
N LYS A 88 4.02 22.24 -21.50
CA LYS A 88 5.02 21.73 -20.56
C LYS A 88 5.16 20.20 -20.69
N PRO A 89 6.38 19.64 -20.69
CA PRO A 89 6.59 18.20 -20.52
C PRO A 89 6.12 17.76 -19.13
N THR A 90 5.84 16.47 -18.95
CA THR A 90 5.24 15.96 -17.72
C THR A 90 6.14 14.95 -17.02
N LYS A 91 6.13 14.99 -15.68
CA LYS A 91 6.78 13.99 -14.82
C LYS A 91 5.80 13.49 -13.76
N MET A 92 5.98 12.26 -13.30
CA MET A 92 5.33 11.73 -12.10
C MET A 92 6.20 11.97 -10.87
N LEU A 93 5.60 12.05 -9.68
CA LEU A 93 6.31 12.10 -8.41
C LEU A 93 5.87 10.94 -7.54
N ALA A 94 6.82 10.25 -6.90
CA ALA A 94 6.58 9.17 -5.97
C ALA A 94 7.60 9.19 -4.82
N LEU A 95 7.40 8.32 -3.83
CA LEU A 95 8.32 8.21 -2.70
C LEU A 95 9.47 7.26 -3.02
N VAL A 96 10.65 7.57 -2.51
CA VAL A 96 11.79 6.63 -2.47
C VAL A 96 11.33 5.35 -1.78
N GLU A 97 11.76 4.19 -2.28
CA GLU A 97 11.40 2.85 -1.77
C GLU A 97 9.92 2.45 -1.94
N ALA A 98 9.08 3.29 -2.54
CA ALA A 98 7.67 2.96 -2.75
C ALA A 98 7.45 1.78 -3.71
N PHE A 99 6.30 1.13 -3.58
CA PHE A 99 5.84 0.08 -4.47
C PHE A 99 4.37 0.28 -4.89
N HIS A 100 4.16 0.54 -6.18
CA HIS A 100 2.85 0.85 -6.74
C HIS A 100 2.35 -0.15 -7.80
N GLY A 101 3.06 -1.26 -7.96
CA GLY A 101 2.69 -2.33 -8.89
C GLY A 101 3.70 -2.58 -10.00
N ARG A 102 3.37 -3.56 -10.87
CA ARG A 102 4.31 -4.12 -11.87
C ARG A 102 3.84 -3.93 -13.32
N THR A 103 2.70 -3.30 -13.56
CA THR A 103 2.25 -2.91 -14.90
C THR A 103 2.95 -1.62 -15.34
N HIS A 104 2.95 -1.32 -16.64
CA HIS A 104 3.85 -0.34 -17.26
C HIS A 104 4.07 0.98 -16.49
N ARG A 105 3.06 1.83 -16.30
CA ARG A 105 3.24 3.12 -15.58
C ARG A 105 3.35 2.95 -14.06
N PRO A 106 2.59 2.09 -13.38
CA PRO A 106 2.81 1.76 -11.97
C PRO A 106 4.22 1.26 -11.65
N ALA A 107 4.83 0.47 -12.56
CA ALA A 107 6.19 -0.01 -12.40
C ALA A 107 7.23 1.14 -12.44
N GLN A 108 6.94 2.23 -13.14
CA GLN A 108 7.85 3.38 -13.23
C GLN A 108 7.97 4.14 -11.91
N ILE A 109 6.88 4.19 -11.14
CA ILE A 109 6.81 4.84 -9.82
C ILE A 109 7.04 3.86 -8.66
N SER A 110 7.47 2.61 -8.95
CA SER A 110 7.82 1.60 -7.95
C SER A 110 9.33 1.57 -7.76
N ASP A 111 9.86 2.51 -6.97
CA ASP A 111 11.28 2.70 -6.74
C ASP A 111 11.95 1.45 -6.14
N SER A 112 11.28 0.76 -5.22
CA SER A 112 11.78 -0.49 -4.62
C SER A 112 12.11 -1.61 -5.63
N CYS A 113 11.69 -1.47 -6.89
CA CYS A 113 11.96 -2.40 -7.98
C CYS A 113 12.78 -1.79 -9.13
N SER A 114 13.16 -0.50 -9.05
CA SER A 114 13.79 0.28 -10.13
C SER A 114 15.06 -0.38 -10.66
N GLU A 115 16.01 -0.70 -9.78
CA GLU A 115 17.27 -1.36 -10.15
C GLU A 115 17.05 -2.66 -10.93
N LYS A 116 16.08 -3.48 -10.50
CA LYS A 116 15.74 -4.74 -11.17
C LYS A 116 15.15 -4.51 -12.56
N TYR A 117 14.31 -3.47 -12.70
CA TYR A 117 13.71 -3.13 -13.99
C TYR A 117 14.72 -2.53 -14.95
N GLU A 118 15.56 -1.63 -14.51
CA GLU A 118 16.64 -1.02 -15.32
C GLU A 118 17.62 -2.05 -15.82
N LYS A 119 18.01 -3.00 -14.98
CA LYS A 119 18.91 -4.09 -15.35
C LYS A 119 18.33 -5.04 -16.39
N ASN A 120 17.02 -5.30 -16.39
CA ASN A 120 16.41 -6.38 -17.15
C ASN A 120 15.47 -5.93 -18.27
N LEU A 121 15.01 -4.67 -18.28
CA LEU A 121 13.99 -4.20 -19.21
C LEU A 121 14.47 -2.96 -19.97
N ALA A 122 14.65 -3.10 -21.29
CA ALA A 122 15.08 -2.00 -22.15
C ALA A 122 14.17 -0.77 -22.04
N SER A 123 12.88 -0.97 -21.77
CA SER A 123 11.90 0.11 -21.59
C SER A 123 12.06 0.90 -20.28
N PHE A 124 12.96 0.50 -19.39
CA PHE A 124 13.27 1.25 -18.14
C PHE A 124 14.63 1.94 -18.17
N ARG A 125 15.38 1.78 -19.26
CA ARG A 125 16.69 2.40 -19.41
C ARG A 125 16.57 3.91 -19.63
N GLU A 126 17.39 4.70 -18.92
CA GLU A 126 17.54 6.17 -19.10
C GLU A 126 16.20 6.95 -19.01
N ARG A 127 15.36 6.61 -18.03
CA ARG A 127 14.08 7.29 -17.84
C ARG A 127 14.22 8.52 -16.96
N ASP A 128 13.78 9.66 -17.45
CA ASP A 128 13.69 10.94 -16.74
C ASP A 128 12.24 11.44 -16.64
N ASN A 129 11.30 10.54 -16.37
CA ASN A 129 9.88 10.88 -16.28
C ASN A 129 9.28 10.69 -14.87
N VAL A 130 10.12 10.36 -13.88
CA VAL A 130 9.73 10.22 -12.47
C VAL A 130 10.71 10.94 -11.57
N ILE A 131 10.17 11.63 -10.57
CA ILE A 131 10.92 12.24 -9.47
C ILE A 131 10.62 11.42 -8.22
N PHE A 132 11.66 11.03 -7.49
CA PHE A 132 11.52 10.37 -6.20
C PHE A 132 11.93 11.30 -5.08
N VAL A 133 11.12 11.36 -4.02
CA VAL A 133 11.40 12.13 -2.80
C VAL A 133 11.37 11.20 -1.57
N PRO A 134 12.24 11.40 -0.58
CA PRO A 134 12.18 10.63 0.65
C PRO A 134 10.85 10.84 1.38
N SER A 135 10.32 9.76 1.98
CA SER A 135 9.15 9.87 2.86
C SER A 135 9.40 10.83 4.00
N ASN A 136 8.41 11.66 4.29
CA ASN A 136 8.41 12.62 5.41
C ASN A 136 9.47 13.73 5.32
N ASP A 137 10.15 13.87 4.18
CA ASP A 137 11.07 15.00 3.93
C ASP A 137 10.31 16.16 3.25
N LEU A 138 9.87 17.10 4.07
CA LEU A 138 9.15 18.31 3.63
C LEU A 138 9.99 19.18 2.69
N ASN A 139 11.30 19.25 2.91
CA ASN A 139 12.19 20.08 2.10
C ASN A 139 12.34 19.50 0.70
N SER A 140 12.63 18.21 0.60
CA SER A 140 12.74 17.52 -0.69
C SER A 140 11.43 17.59 -1.48
N LEU A 141 10.27 17.49 -0.81
CA LEU A 141 8.96 17.62 -1.44
C LEU A 141 8.74 19.03 -1.99
N ASN A 142 9.01 20.09 -1.21
CA ASN A 142 8.93 21.48 -1.68
C ASN A 142 9.87 21.73 -2.85
N GLN A 143 11.12 21.28 -2.76
CA GLN A 143 12.10 21.41 -3.84
C GLN A 143 11.67 20.73 -5.15
N ALA A 144 11.00 19.60 -5.07
CA ALA A 144 10.50 18.91 -6.27
C ALA A 144 9.48 19.77 -7.05
N PHE A 145 8.55 20.42 -6.36
CA PHE A 145 7.57 21.33 -7.00
C PHE A 145 8.21 22.66 -7.42
N GLN A 146 9.12 23.22 -6.63
CA GLN A 146 9.88 24.43 -7.02
C GLN A 146 10.68 24.17 -8.30
N ARG A 147 11.37 23.04 -8.37
CA ARG A 147 12.11 22.61 -9.55
C ARG A 147 11.21 22.45 -10.79
N ALA A 148 9.99 21.99 -10.62
CA ALA A 148 9.02 21.88 -11.72
C ALA A 148 8.70 23.25 -12.34
N GLU A 149 8.60 24.30 -11.51
CA GLU A 149 8.40 25.66 -12.00
C GLU A 149 9.68 26.23 -12.65
N GLU A 150 10.83 26.04 -12.05
CA GLU A 150 12.12 26.55 -12.54
C GLU A 150 12.55 25.91 -13.87
N GLU A 151 12.40 24.58 -14.00
CA GLU A 151 12.78 23.81 -15.20
C GLU A 151 11.65 23.74 -16.25
N GLY A 152 10.45 24.21 -15.93
CA GLY A 152 9.34 24.33 -16.86
C GLY A 152 8.66 23.00 -17.23
N PHE A 153 8.52 22.06 -16.30
CA PHE A 153 7.73 20.85 -16.47
C PHE A 153 6.51 20.84 -15.53
N PHE A 154 5.56 19.94 -15.80
CA PHE A 154 4.37 19.74 -14.96
C PHE A 154 4.44 18.39 -14.23
N ILE A 155 4.26 18.41 -12.91
CA ILE A 155 4.07 17.19 -12.11
C ILE A 155 2.62 16.75 -12.27
N GLU A 156 2.38 15.73 -13.09
CA GLU A 156 1.02 15.28 -13.42
C GLU A 156 0.30 14.62 -12.23
N LEU A 157 1.05 13.91 -11.40
CA LEU A 157 0.56 13.25 -10.18
C LEU A 157 1.66 13.09 -9.16
N MET A 158 1.25 12.96 -7.90
CA MET A 158 2.05 12.41 -6.82
C MET A 158 1.38 11.14 -6.30
N ALA A 159 2.17 10.05 -6.16
CA ALA A 159 1.73 8.80 -5.56
C ALA A 159 2.47 8.53 -4.26
N MET A 160 1.75 8.08 -3.22
CA MET A 160 2.32 7.68 -1.93
C MET A 160 1.58 6.51 -1.32
N GLU A 161 2.30 5.66 -0.57
CA GLU A 161 1.71 4.67 0.34
C GLU A 161 1.51 5.34 1.72
N PRO A 162 0.34 5.23 2.37
CA PRO A 162 0.16 5.82 3.72
C PRO A 162 1.00 5.10 4.79
N VAL A 163 1.25 3.80 4.59
CA VAL A 163 2.25 3.01 5.29
C VAL A 163 2.96 2.16 4.24
N MET A 164 4.25 2.30 4.13
CA MET A 164 5.03 1.57 3.14
C MET A 164 5.00 0.07 3.38
N GLY A 165 4.84 -0.68 2.30
CA GLY A 165 4.68 -2.12 2.37
C GLY A 165 5.87 -2.95 1.89
N GLU A 166 6.66 -2.46 0.96
CA GLU A 166 7.69 -3.25 0.27
C GLU A 166 9.11 -2.74 0.57
N GLY A 167 9.46 -1.54 0.12
CA GLY A 167 10.83 -1.06 0.20
C GLY A 167 11.24 -0.53 1.57
N ASN A 168 10.28 -0.07 2.37
CA ASN A 168 10.51 0.37 3.75
C ASN A 168 9.31 -0.02 4.64
N PRO A 169 9.14 -1.31 4.93
CA PRO A 169 7.90 -1.82 5.52
C PRO A 169 7.60 -1.23 6.89
N GLY A 170 6.40 -0.69 7.05
CA GLY A 170 5.92 -0.12 8.32
C GLY A 170 6.15 1.37 8.50
N LEU A 171 6.91 2.03 7.62
CA LEU A 171 7.10 3.47 7.65
C LEU A 171 5.80 4.18 7.28
N CYS A 172 5.26 4.96 8.22
CA CYS A 172 4.03 5.73 8.06
C CYS A 172 4.32 7.14 7.54
N VAL A 173 3.50 7.62 6.62
CA VAL A 173 3.50 9.03 6.21
C VAL A 173 2.96 9.87 7.36
N THR A 174 3.68 10.95 7.70
CA THR A 174 3.23 11.91 8.74
C THR A 174 2.08 12.76 8.21
N ARG A 175 1.22 13.24 9.12
CA ARG A 175 0.15 14.16 8.78
C ARG A 175 0.68 15.43 8.10
N GLU A 176 1.77 15.97 8.59
CA GLU A 176 2.39 17.18 8.06
C GLU A 176 2.88 17.00 6.62
N PHE A 177 3.52 15.86 6.32
CA PHE A 177 3.95 15.54 4.96
C PHE A 177 2.76 15.37 4.01
N TYR A 178 1.71 14.69 4.47
CA TYR A 178 0.49 14.51 3.70
C TYR A 178 -0.18 15.85 3.37
N ASP A 179 -0.33 16.74 4.37
CA ASP A 179 -0.96 18.05 4.19
C ASP A 179 -0.17 18.92 3.21
N LEU A 180 1.16 18.91 3.30
CA LEU A 180 2.03 19.60 2.35
C LEU A 180 1.86 19.03 0.92
N ALA A 181 1.91 17.71 0.78
CA ALA A 181 1.70 17.05 -0.52
C ALA A 181 0.34 17.39 -1.13
N ARG A 182 -0.72 17.40 -0.30
CA ARG A 182 -2.07 17.76 -0.76
C ARG A 182 -2.15 19.23 -1.20
N SER A 183 -1.53 20.14 -0.43
CA SER A 183 -1.49 21.58 -0.77
C SER A 183 -0.77 21.82 -2.09
N LEU A 184 0.45 21.31 -2.21
CA LEU A 184 1.26 21.44 -3.42
C LEU A 184 0.55 20.85 -4.66
N CYS A 185 -0.01 19.64 -4.54
CA CYS A 185 -0.80 19.07 -5.61
C CYS A 185 -2.00 19.93 -6.01
N THR A 186 -2.68 20.54 -5.04
CA THR A 186 -3.83 21.43 -5.29
C THR A 186 -3.40 22.70 -6.01
N GLU A 187 -2.34 23.35 -5.55
CA GLU A 187 -1.81 24.60 -6.09
C GLU A 187 -1.32 24.44 -7.53
N HIS A 188 -0.64 23.34 -7.83
CA HIS A 188 -0.10 23.05 -9.17
C HIS A 188 -1.10 22.36 -10.12
N GLY A 189 -2.29 21.98 -9.64
CA GLY A 189 -3.25 21.23 -10.43
C GLY A 189 -2.91 19.75 -10.62
N SER A 190 -1.91 19.23 -9.91
CA SER A 190 -1.52 17.83 -9.89
C SER A 190 -2.59 16.96 -9.23
N MET A 191 -2.56 15.64 -9.50
CA MET A 191 -3.43 14.67 -8.83
C MET A 191 -2.68 13.98 -7.69
N LEU A 192 -3.30 13.87 -6.51
CA LEU A 192 -2.76 13.08 -5.39
C LEU A 192 -3.40 11.69 -5.36
N ILE A 193 -2.56 10.65 -5.47
CA ILE A 193 -2.95 9.25 -5.37
C ILE A 193 -2.39 8.68 -4.07
N VAL A 194 -3.27 8.15 -3.21
CA VAL A 194 -2.88 7.37 -2.04
C VAL A 194 -3.05 5.89 -2.35
N ASP A 195 -1.97 5.13 -2.22
CA ASP A 195 -1.95 3.70 -2.47
C ASP A 195 -2.02 2.93 -1.14
N SER A 196 -3.23 2.61 -0.71
CA SER A 196 -3.53 1.83 0.49
C SER A 196 -3.63 0.31 0.23
N ILE A 197 -3.08 -0.18 -0.88
CA ILE A 197 -3.16 -1.60 -1.25
C ILE A 197 -2.50 -2.49 -0.20
N GLN A 198 -1.36 -2.10 0.35
CA GLN A 198 -0.67 -2.85 1.41
C GLN A 198 -1.13 -2.42 2.80
N ALA A 199 -1.32 -1.13 3.01
CA ALA A 199 -1.65 -0.53 4.29
C ALA A 199 -3.11 -0.71 4.71
N GLY A 200 -4.04 -0.81 3.76
CA GLY A 200 -5.48 -0.86 4.02
C GLY A 200 -5.87 -1.95 5.02
N LEU A 201 -6.61 -1.59 6.06
CA LEU A 201 -6.95 -2.33 7.29
C LEU A 201 -5.73 -2.66 8.16
N ARG A 202 -4.59 -3.00 7.57
CA ARG A 202 -3.40 -3.49 8.26
C ARG A 202 -2.66 -2.40 9.03
N GLY A 203 -2.58 -1.19 8.47
CA GLY A 203 -1.82 -0.08 9.05
C GLY A 203 -2.42 0.41 10.38
N GLN A 204 -3.70 0.76 10.41
CA GLN A 204 -4.36 1.27 11.63
C GLN A 204 -5.77 0.68 11.88
N GLY A 205 -6.08 -0.49 11.31
CA GLY A 205 -7.41 -1.06 11.38
C GLY A 205 -8.45 -0.34 10.51
N CYS A 206 -8.02 0.65 9.71
CA CYS A 206 -8.86 1.43 8.81
C CYS A 206 -8.50 1.13 7.35
N LEU A 207 -9.48 1.13 6.47
CA LEU A 207 -9.25 0.89 5.04
C LEU A 207 -8.56 2.07 4.38
N SER A 208 -8.94 3.29 4.75
CA SER A 208 -8.50 4.54 4.13
C SER A 208 -7.65 5.39 5.07
N ILE A 209 -6.70 6.13 4.50
CA ILE A 209 -5.87 7.12 5.22
C ILE A 209 -6.72 8.19 5.90
N VAL A 210 -7.88 8.55 5.34
CA VAL A 210 -8.76 9.59 5.91
C VAL A 210 -9.37 9.21 7.26
N ASP A 211 -9.27 7.92 7.63
CA ASP A 211 -9.74 7.39 8.91
C ASP A 211 -8.58 7.10 9.89
N TYR A 212 -7.33 7.39 9.50
CA TYR A 212 -6.19 7.24 10.41
C TYR A 212 -6.26 8.26 11.54
N GLU A 213 -5.72 7.90 12.68
CA GLU A 213 -5.63 8.80 13.83
C GLU A 213 -4.83 10.05 13.46
N GLY A 214 -5.41 11.21 13.70
CA GLY A 214 -4.87 12.52 13.31
C GLY A 214 -5.16 12.93 11.86
N PHE A 215 -5.86 12.11 11.03
CA PHE A 215 -6.20 12.43 9.65
C PHE A 215 -7.69 12.70 9.41
N GLN A 216 -8.53 12.67 10.45
CA GLN A 216 -9.98 12.76 10.32
C GLN A 216 -10.47 14.07 9.67
N ASP A 217 -9.69 15.13 9.74
CA ASP A 217 -9.97 16.45 9.16
C ASP A 217 -9.10 16.80 7.95
N CYS A 218 -8.20 15.89 7.50
CA CYS A 218 -7.35 16.15 6.36
C CYS A 218 -8.15 16.42 5.07
N LEU A 219 -7.59 17.17 4.14
CA LEU A 219 -8.12 17.24 2.78
C LEU A 219 -7.96 15.88 2.11
N VAL A 220 -9.01 15.42 1.44
CA VAL A 220 -9.02 14.09 0.83
C VAL A 220 -8.06 14.00 -0.38
N PRO A 221 -7.45 12.83 -0.65
CA PRO A 221 -6.72 12.64 -1.89
C PRO A 221 -7.68 12.63 -3.08
N ASP A 222 -7.18 12.87 -4.27
CA ASP A 222 -8.00 12.79 -5.48
C ASP A 222 -8.46 11.34 -5.72
N MET A 223 -7.57 10.39 -5.45
CA MET A 223 -7.84 8.95 -5.58
C MET A 223 -7.17 8.16 -4.47
N GLU A 224 -7.82 7.10 -4.01
CA GLU A 224 -7.22 6.13 -3.10
C GLU A 224 -7.50 4.71 -3.58
N THR A 225 -6.49 3.82 -3.53
CA THR A 225 -6.57 2.46 -4.06
C THR A 225 -6.50 1.41 -2.94
N TRP A 226 -7.33 0.37 -3.03
CA TRP A 226 -7.40 -0.74 -2.06
C TRP A 226 -7.39 -2.09 -2.75
N SER A 227 -6.76 -3.08 -2.14
CA SER A 227 -6.72 -4.48 -2.58
C SER A 227 -6.29 -5.39 -1.42
N LYS A 228 -5.57 -6.45 -1.67
CA LYS A 228 -4.95 -7.37 -0.68
C LYS A 228 -5.87 -7.73 0.50
N ALA A 229 -5.78 -7.02 1.64
CA ALA A 229 -6.60 -7.32 2.82
C ALA A 229 -8.10 -7.18 2.57
N LEU A 230 -8.51 -6.31 1.65
CA LEU A 230 -9.91 -6.08 1.28
C LEU A 230 -10.62 -7.35 0.81
N ASN A 231 -9.91 -8.26 0.16
CA ASN A 231 -10.47 -9.52 -0.33
C ASN A 231 -10.03 -10.76 0.50
N ALA A 232 -9.42 -10.53 1.67
CA ALA A 232 -8.88 -11.56 2.55
C ALA A 232 -7.93 -12.56 1.84
N GLY A 233 -7.41 -12.23 0.66
CA GLY A 233 -6.58 -13.12 -0.15
C GLY A 233 -7.36 -14.24 -0.87
N GLN A 234 -8.69 -14.21 -0.86
CA GLN A 234 -9.53 -15.28 -1.39
C GLN A 234 -9.89 -15.11 -2.87
N TYR A 235 -10.05 -13.88 -3.33
CA TYR A 235 -10.40 -13.62 -4.73
C TYR A 235 -9.73 -12.35 -5.27
N PRO A 236 -9.31 -12.33 -6.55
CA PRO A 236 -8.73 -11.12 -7.16
C PRO A 236 -9.72 -9.95 -7.14
N LEU A 237 -9.33 -8.87 -6.49
CA LEU A 237 -10.10 -7.63 -6.41
C LEU A 237 -9.18 -6.47 -6.04
N SER A 238 -9.40 -5.33 -6.67
CA SER A 238 -8.99 -4.02 -6.19
C SER A 238 -10.09 -3.00 -6.44
N VAL A 239 -10.04 -1.90 -5.70
CA VAL A 239 -11.01 -0.81 -5.81
C VAL A 239 -10.26 0.51 -5.79
N VAL A 240 -10.74 1.46 -6.59
CA VAL A 240 -10.33 2.87 -6.52
C VAL A 240 -11.50 3.71 -6.05
N GLY A 241 -11.30 4.47 -4.98
CA GLY A 241 -12.18 5.56 -4.58
C GLY A 241 -11.80 6.84 -5.31
N LEU A 242 -12.79 7.52 -5.90
CA LEU A 242 -12.62 8.75 -6.65
C LEU A 242 -13.28 9.91 -5.91
N SER A 243 -12.52 10.99 -5.66
CA SER A 243 -13.09 12.28 -5.25
C SER A 243 -14.00 12.84 -6.36
N ASP A 244 -14.77 13.87 -6.07
CA ASP A 244 -15.61 14.52 -7.09
C ASP A 244 -14.79 14.96 -8.30
N ARG A 245 -13.64 15.59 -8.07
CA ARG A 245 -12.70 16.02 -9.12
C ARG A 245 -12.23 14.85 -10.00
N ALA A 246 -11.79 13.75 -9.40
CA ALA A 246 -11.33 12.57 -10.12
C ALA A 246 -12.47 11.87 -10.87
N ALA A 247 -13.68 11.86 -10.26
CA ALA A 247 -14.87 11.25 -10.86
C ALA A 247 -15.38 12.00 -12.11
N GLU A 248 -15.18 13.32 -12.17
CA GLU A 248 -15.48 14.14 -13.36
C GLU A 248 -14.51 13.89 -14.52
N LEU A 249 -13.27 13.51 -14.22
CA LEU A 249 -12.23 13.19 -15.21
C LEU A 249 -12.33 11.76 -15.74
N TYR A 250 -13.08 10.89 -15.04
CA TYR A 250 -13.25 9.51 -15.48
C TYR A 250 -14.14 9.40 -16.70
N VAL A 251 -13.57 8.88 -17.78
CA VAL A 251 -14.29 8.62 -19.05
C VAL A 251 -14.53 7.12 -19.20
N VAL A 252 -15.76 6.73 -19.49
CA VAL A 252 -16.11 5.32 -19.75
C VAL A 252 -15.28 4.78 -20.92
N GLY A 253 -14.62 3.65 -20.70
CA GLY A 253 -13.73 3.04 -21.69
C GLY A 253 -12.27 3.48 -21.60
N ILE A 254 -11.92 4.42 -20.71
CA ILE A 254 -10.51 4.82 -20.49
C ILE A 254 -9.66 3.65 -19.98
N TYR A 255 -10.26 2.75 -19.24
CA TYR A 255 -9.72 1.47 -18.80
C TYR A 255 -10.87 0.51 -18.47
N GLY A 256 -10.63 -0.77 -18.65
CA GLY A 256 -11.58 -1.80 -18.26
C GLY A 256 -11.07 -3.19 -18.60
N ASN A 257 -11.69 -4.16 -17.95
CA ASN A 257 -11.43 -5.59 -18.14
C ASN A 257 -12.74 -6.32 -17.87
N THR A 258 -13.06 -7.29 -18.68
CA THR A 258 -14.36 -7.97 -18.70
C THR A 258 -14.77 -8.52 -17.33
N MET A 259 -13.81 -8.96 -16.51
CA MET A 259 -14.05 -9.64 -15.24
C MET A 259 -14.01 -8.72 -14.01
N THR A 260 -13.87 -7.41 -14.16
CA THR A 260 -13.64 -6.47 -13.05
C THR A 260 -14.81 -6.33 -12.06
N THR A 261 -15.99 -6.79 -12.41
CA THR A 261 -17.18 -6.71 -11.55
C THR A 261 -17.74 -8.07 -11.20
N ASN A 262 -16.88 -9.10 -11.17
CA ASN A 262 -17.28 -10.45 -10.78
C ASN A 262 -17.93 -10.42 -9.37
N PRO A 263 -19.20 -10.83 -9.24
CA PRO A 263 -19.94 -10.76 -7.97
C PRO A 263 -19.27 -11.53 -6.84
N ARG A 264 -18.59 -12.64 -7.11
CA ARG A 264 -17.87 -13.39 -6.06
C ARG A 264 -16.74 -12.56 -5.44
N ALA A 265 -16.01 -11.80 -6.27
CA ALA A 265 -14.98 -10.88 -5.78
C ALA A 265 -15.59 -9.77 -4.91
N LEU A 266 -16.69 -9.18 -5.36
CA LEU A 266 -17.36 -8.08 -4.67
C LEU A 266 -17.96 -8.53 -3.32
N GLU A 267 -18.61 -9.68 -3.29
CA GLU A 267 -19.20 -10.24 -2.06
C GLU A 267 -18.13 -10.72 -1.08
N THR A 268 -16.98 -11.20 -1.56
CA THR A 268 -15.81 -11.47 -0.72
C THR A 268 -15.35 -10.22 0.04
N ALA A 269 -15.28 -9.07 -0.65
CA ALA A 269 -14.91 -7.80 -0.01
C ALA A 269 -15.96 -7.34 1.02
N ILE A 270 -17.24 -7.48 0.71
CA ILE A 270 -18.33 -7.16 1.65
C ILE A 270 -18.19 -8.00 2.91
N SER A 271 -18.11 -9.33 2.77
CA SER A 271 -17.94 -10.25 3.90
C SER A 271 -16.68 -9.95 4.71
N THR A 272 -15.57 -9.60 4.05
CA THR A 272 -14.34 -9.16 4.73
C THR A 272 -14.56 -7.91 5.55
N LEU A 273 -15.18 -6.88 4.98
CA LEU A 273 -15.43 -5.61 5.68
C LEU A 273 -16.44 -5.76 6.83
N ASP A 274 -17.39 -6.68 6.72
CA ASP A 274 -18.38 -6.95 7.80
C ASP A 274 -17.72 -7.58 9.04
N ARG A 275 -16.55 -8.19 8.90
CA ARG A 275 -15.73 -8.70 10.02
C ARG A 275 -14.84 -7.64 10.68
N VAL A 276 -14.72 -6.44 10.08
CA VAL A 276 -13.89 -5.37 10.64
C VAL A 276 -14.67 -4.63 11.73
N THR A 277 -14.71 -5.23 12.91
CA THR A 277 -15.36 -4.66 14.09
C THR A 277 -14.46 -3.64 14.80
N PRO A 278 -14.98 -2.78 15.70
CA PRO A 278 -14.17 -1.91 16.53
C PRO A 278 -13.10 -2.68 17.33
N GLU A 279 -13.44 -3.86 17.87
CA GLU A 279 -12.54 -4.71 18.63
C GLU A 279 -11.39 -5.22 17.75
N LEU A 280 -11.67 -5.64 16.51
CA LEU A 280 -10.64 -6.07 15.57
C LEU A 280 -9.71 -4.91 15.17
N ARG A 281 -10.26 -3.70 14.95
CA ARG A 281 -9.46 -2.49 14.69
C ARG A 281 -8.53 -2.19 15.88
N LYS A 282 -9.07 -2.27 17.11
CA LYS A 282 -8.27 -2.09 18.33
C LYS A 282 -7.17 -3.14 18.43
N ASN A 283 -7.49 -4.43 18.17
CA ASN A 283 -6.50 -5.50 18.20
C ASN A 283 -5.35 -5.26 17.20
N ILE A 284 -5.65 -4.78 15.97
CA ILE A 284 -4.62 -4.45 14.97
C ILE A 284 -3.63 -3.41 15.50
N LYS A 285 -4.12 -2.37 16.18
CA LYS A 285 -3.28 -1.33 16.79
C LYS A 285 -2.47 -1.87 17.97
N ASP A 286 -3.16 -2.42 18.97
CA ASP A 286 -2.54 -2.88 20.22
C ASP A 286 -1.48 -3.97 19.96
N ARG A 287 -1.81 -4.94 19.11
CA ARG A 287 -0.87 -6.04 18.77
C ARG A 287 0.30 -5.56 17.91
N GLY A 288 0.07 -4.54 17.06
CA GLY A 288 1.14 -3.89 16.31
C GLY A 288 2.16 -3.22 17.24
N GLU A 289 1.68 -2.42 18.20
CA GLU A 289 2.53 -1.75 19.19
C GLU A 289 3.27 -2.73 20.06
N GLU A 290 2.60 -3.77 20.55
CA GLU A 290 3.22 -4.85 21.31
C GLU A 290 4.33 -5.56 20.52
N PHE A 291 4.06 -5.88 19.26
CA PHE A 291 5.02 -6.59 18.43
C PHE A 291 6.27 -5.74 18.17
N VAL A 292 6.11 -4.45 17.85
CA VAL A 292 7.23 -3.50 17.71
C VAL A 292 8.03 -3.39 19.01
N SER A 293 7.37 -3.31 20.18
CA SER A 293 8.06 -3.29 21.48
C SER A 293 8.91 -4.53 21.71
N LYS A 294 8.33 -5.73 21.50
CA LYS A 294 9.04 -6.99 21.67
C LYS A 294 10.21 -7.17 20.68
N LEU A 295 10.10 -6.67 19.44
CA LEU A 295 11.23 -6.66 18.50
C LEU A 295 12.35 -5.72 18.95
N ARG A 296 12.02 -4.55 19.52
CA ARG A 296 13.01 -3.63 20.11
C ARG A 296 13.69 -4.22 21.33
N GLU A 297 12.95 -4.91 22.20
CA GLU A 297 13.50 -5.65 23.34
C GLU A 297 14.47 -6.74 22.85
N LEU A 298 14.10 -7.50 21.82
CA LEU A 298 14.98 -8.52 21.22
C LEU A 298 16.25 -7.88 20.59
N SER A 299 16.14 -6.71 19.98
CA SER A 299 17.30 -5.96 19.48
C SER A 299 18.28 -5.55 20.60
N GLN A 300 17.76 -5.21 21.78
CA GLN A 300 18.59 -4.90 22.95
C GLN A 300 19.20 -6.16 23.58
N GLU A 301 18.45 -7.28 23.58
CA GLU A 301 18.93 -8.58 24.08
C GLU A 301 20.07 -9.14 23.22
N LEU A 302 20.01 -8.96 21.90
CA LEU A 302 20.98 -9.46 20.92
C LEU A 302 21.63 -8.30 20.13
N PRO A 303 22.52 -7.49 20.73
CA PRO A 303 23.10 -6.31 20.12
C PRO A 303 23.82 -6.62 18.78
N GLY A 304 23.61 -5.77 17.77
CA GLY A 304 24.27 -5.90 16.48
C GLY A 304 23.64 -6.97 15.56
N THR A 305 22.45 -7.43 15.88
CA THR A 305 21.65 -8.33 15.01
C THR A 305 20.54 -7.60 14.28
N ILE A 306 19.72 -6.85 14.99
CA ILE A 306 18.64 -6.03 14.43
C ILE A 306 19.14 -4.58 14.42
N THR A 307 19.17 -3.98 13.23
CA THR A 307 19.65 -2.60 13.01
C THR A 307 18.52 -1.58 13.15
N GLU A 308 17.31 -1.95 12.74
CA GLU A 308 16.13 -1.10 12.84
C GLU A 308 14.86 -1.92 13.07
N VAL A 309 13.92 -1.36 13.85
CA VAL A 309 12.58 -1.89 14.05
C VAL A 309 11.58 -0.78 13.80
N GLN A 310 10.70 -0.99 12.85
CA GLN A 310 9.60 -0.06 12.59
C GLN A 310 8.30 -0.81 12.29
N GLY A 311 7.18 -0.11 12.45
CA GLY A 311 5.88 -0.68 12.17
C GLY A 311 4.73 0.26 12.45
N THR A 312 3.65 0.06 11.72
CA THR A 312 2.38 0.74 11.91
C THR A 312 1.28 -0.32 11.86
N GLY A 313 0.61 -0.53 12.99
CA GLY A 313 -0.32 -1.65 13.17
C GLY A 313 0.38 -2.98 12.88
N LEU A 314 -0.28 -3.84 12.09
CA LEU A 314 0.25 -5.16 11.71
C LEU A 314 0.97 -5.15 10.34
N LEU A 315 1.62 -4.07 10.02
CA LEU A 315 2.59 -3.95 8.93
C LEU A 315 3.89 -3.43 9.55
N LEU A 316 4.84 -4.33 9.78
CA LEU A 316 6.04 -4.03 10.54
C LEU A 316 7.25 -4.83 10.03
N CYS A 317 8.45 -4.39 10.37
CA CYS A 317 9.67 -5.11 10.02
C CYS A 317 10.75 -5.01 11.12
N ALA A 318 11.68 -5.95 11.03
CA ALA A 318 12.97 -5.91 11.68
C ALA A 318 14.06 -5.96 10.61
N GLU A 319 14.82 -4.90 10.43
CA GLU A 319 15.99 -4.88 9.58
C GLU A 319 17.16 -5.53 10.29
N LEU A 320 17.88 -6.39 9.58
CA LEU A 320 19.00 -7.16 10.14
C LEU A 320 20.33 -6.67 9.53
N ASP A 321 21.41 -6.85 10.28
CA ASP A 321 22.76 -6.59 9.78
C ASP A 321 23.04 -7.45 8.53
N PRO A 322 23.17 -6.89 7.33
CA PRO A 322 23.29 -7.66 6.09
C PRO A 322 24.59 -8.47 5.99
N HIS A 323 25.62 -8.08 6.75
CA HIS A 323 26.92 -8.77 6.75
C HIS A 323 26.90 -10.04 7.59
N LYS A 324 26.06 -10.09 8.62
CA LYS A 324 25.98 -11.24 9.56
C LYS A 324 24.73 -12.08 9.32
N LEU A 325 23.64 -11.46 8.94
CA LEU A 325 22.29 -12.01 8.95
C LEU A 325 21.59 -11.75 7.60
N PRO A 326 22.04 -12.33 6.47
CA PRO A 326 21.40 -12.14 5.20
C PRO A 326 19.96 -12.67 5.24
N VAL A 327 18.99 -11.81 4.90
CA VAL A 327 17.56 -12.19 4.90
C VAL A 327 17.18 -12.95 3.65
N VAL A 328 17.79 -12.64 2.49
CA VAL A 328 17.47 -13.24 1.19
C VAL A 328 18.63 -14.09 0.70
N GLY A 329 18.33 -15.19 0.04
CA GLY A 329 19.30 -16.09 -0.58
C GLY A 329 19.20 -17.52 -0.06
N PHE A 330 20.14 -18.36 -0.46
CA PHE A 330 20.20 -19.75 0.00
C PHE A 330 20.78 -19.82 1.43
N GLY A 331 20.13 -20.56 2.30
CA GLY A 331 20.55 -20.71 3.71
C GLY A 331 20.39 -19.44 4.55
N CYS A 332 19.56 -18.48 4.10
CA CYS A 332 19.32 -17.20 4.76
C CYS A 332 18.39 -17.29 6.00
N VAL A 333 18.25 -16.17 6.72
CA VAL A 333 17.41 -16.09 7.92
C VAL A 333 15.93 -16.36 7.59
N GLU A 334 15.41 -15.85 6.49
CA GLU A 334 14.03 -16.10 6.05
C GLU A 334 13.77 -17.59 5.81
N GLU A 335 14.69 -18.28 5.14
CA GLU A 335 14.58 -19.73 4.90
C GLU A 335 14.64 -20.53 6.22
N TRP A 336 15.53 -20.13 7.13
CA TRP A 336 15.64 -20.75 8.44
C TRP A 336 14.34 -20.61 9.25
N CYS A 337 13.78 -19.40 9.30
CA CYS A 337 12.52 -19.13 9.99
C CYS A 337 11.39 -20.02 9.43
N ARG A 338 11.26 -20.14 8.11
CA ARG A 338 10.24 -21.01 7.50
C ARG A 338 10.42 -22.48 7.85
N LYS A 339 11.66 -22.97 7.88
CA LYS A 339 11.96 -24.36 8.29
C LYS A 339 11.66 -24.64 9.75
N ASN A 340 11.61 -23.61 10.59
CA ASN A 340 11.30 -23.70 12.00
C ASN A 340 9.89 -23.19 12.36
N GLY A 341 8.97 -23.16 11.39
CA GLY A 341 7.54 -22.91 11.61
C GLY A 341 7.09 -21.46 11.54
N LEU A 342 7.98 -20.50 11.22
CA LEU A 342 7.63 -19.10 11.05
C LEU A 342 7.57 -18.70 9.57
N GLY A 343 6.36 -18.52 9.04
CA GLY A 343 6.13 -17.98 7.71
C GLY A 343 6.35 -16.46 7.69
N VAL A 344 7.57 -16.03 7.42
CA VAL A 344 7.96 -14.63 7.29
C VAL A 344 8.45 -14.36 5.86
N ILE A 345 8.40 -13.12 5.40
CA ILE A 345 8.89 -12.69 4.08
C ILE A 345 9.86 -11.51 4.23
N HIS A 346 10.71 -11.33 3.22
CA HIS A 346 11.61 -10.18 3.17
C HIS A 346 10.90 -8.88 2.73
N GLY A 347 11.52 -7.76 3.00
CA GLY A 347 11.21 -6.42 2.53
C GLY A 347 12.38 -5.48 2.82
N GLY A 348 12.29 -4.21 2.41
CA GLY A 348 13.39 -3.27 2.61
C GLY A 348 14.69 -3.75 1.98
N GLN A 349 15.81 -3.25 2.47
CA GLN A 349 17.13 -3.67 1.99
C GLN A 349 17.51 -5.06 2.49
N ASN A 350 17.35 -5.32 3.79
CA ASN A 350 17.64 -6.60 4.43
C ASN A 350 16.73 -6.84 5.64
N ALA A 351 15.42 -6.68 5.49
CA ALA A 351 14.47 -6.77 6.58
C ALA A 351 13.58 -8.01 6.50
N LEU A 352 13.27 -8.58 7.65
CA LEU A 352 12.14 -9.50 7.83
C LEU A 352 10.87 -8.67 8.00
N ARG A 353 9.89 -8.90 7.12
CA ARG A 353 8.60 -8.19 7.11
C ARG A 353 7.50 -9.08 7.68
N PHE A 354 6.82 -8.57 8.69
CA PHE A 354 5.73 -9.27 9.38
C PHE A 354 4.38 -8.67 8.99
N THR A 355 3.48 -9.55 8.57
CA THR A 355 2.11 -9.19 8.18
C THR A 355 1.14 -10.27 8.67
N PRO A 356 1.02 -10.46 9.99
CA PRO A 356 0.20 -11.52 10.58
C PRO A 356 -1.30 -11.29 10.30
N HIS A 357 -2.14 -12.25 10.67
CA HIS A 357 -3.59 -12.08 10.62
C HIS A 357 -4.05 -11.06 11.67
N PHE A 358 -5.23 -10.47 11.45
CA PHE A 358 -5.70 -9.33 12.25
C PHE A 358 -6.10 -9.68 13.68
N ALA A 359 -6.47 -10.93 13.92
CA ALA A 359 -6.81 -11.44 15.25
C ALA A 359 -5.63 -12.11 15.97
N ILE A 360 -4.39 -11.76 15.59
CA ILE A 360 -3.18 -12.29 16.26
C ILE A 360 -3.24 -12.01 17.76
N THR A 361 -2.78 -12.97 18.57
CA THR A 361 -2.74 -12.88 20.03
C THR A 361 -1.34 -12.52 20.53
N SER A 362 -1.23 -12.16 21.82
CA SER A 362 0.07 -11.95 22.48
C SER A 362 0.92 -13.20 22.49
N GLU A 363 0.29 -14.35 22.73
CA GLU A 363 0.97 -15.67 22.78
C GLU A 363 1.56 -16.02 21.40
N GLU A 364 0.83 -15.72 20.31
CA GLU A 364 1.34 -15.93 18.96
C GLU A 364 2.52 -14.99 18.64
N ILE A 365 2.47 -13.73 19.12
CA ILE A 365 3.62 -12.80 19.01
C ILE A 365 4.82 -13.35 19.81
N ASP A 366 4.61 -13.86 21.02
CA ASP A 366 5.68 -14.46 21.81
C ASP A 366 6.33 -15.66 21.11
N MET A 367 5.54 -16.50 20.46
CA MET A 367 6.05 -17.61 19.63
C MET A 367 6.90 -17.09 18.46
N ILE A 368 6.46 -16.05 17.78
CA ILE A 368 7.21 -15.43 16.67
C ILE A 368 8.56 -14.88 17.18
N ILE A 369 8.55 -14.16 18.30
CA ILE A 369 9.77 -13.60 18.91
C ILE A 369 10.73 -14.71 19.34
N ALA A 370 10.23 -15.81 19.90
CA ALA A 370 11.05 -16.95 20.30
C ALA A 370 11.76 -17.58 19.09
N ILE A 371 11.02 -17.86 18.00
CA ILE A 371 11.61 -18.43 16.78
C ILE A 371 12.62 -17.47 16.15
N LEU A 372 12.32 -16.17 16.14
CA LEU A 372 13.24 -15.15 15.62
C LEU A 372 14.52 -15.07 16.47
N ARG A 373 14.41 -15.11 17.81
CA ARG A 373 15.57 -15.17 18.72
C ARG A 373 16.48 -16.35 18.40
N ASP A 374 15.89 -17.54 18.24
CA ASP A 374 16.65 -18.75 17.92
C ASP A 374 17.35 -18.63 16.55
N ALA A 375 16.67 -18.02 15.55
CA ALA A 375 17.28 -17.73 14.27
C ALA A 375 18.50 -16.83 14.41
N LEU A 376 18.37 -15.68 15.09
CA LEU A 376 19.44 -14.72 15.27
C LEU A 376 20.65 -15.34 16.02
N ILE A 377 20.41 -16.14 17.04
CA ILE A 377 21.47 -16.88 17.76
C ILE A 377 22.15 -17.88 16.84
N ALA A 378 21.39 -18.68 16.09
CA ALA A 378 21.96 -19.70 15.20
C ALA A 378 22.87 -19.12 14.12
N PHE A 379 22.56 -17.92 13.61
CA PHE A 379 23.38 -17.26 12.59
C PHE A 379 24.61 -16.56 13.17
N THR A 380 24.47 -15.93 14.35
CA THR A 380 25.62 -15.26 15.01
C THR A 380 26.64 -16.26 15.55
N SER A 381 26.21 -17.43 16.03
CA SER A 381 27.12 -18.49 16.49
C SER A 381 27.95 -19.07 15.33
N LYS A 382 27.37 -19.24 14.14
CA LYS A 382 28.09 -19.72 12.96
C LYS A 382 29.17 -18.74 12.45
N SER A 383 28.93 -17.45 12.60
CA SER A 383 29.91 -16.41 12.19
C SER A 383 31.13 -16.37 13.12
N ILE A 384 31.01 -16.85 14.36
CA ILE A 384 32.14 -16.94 15.32
C ILE A 384 33.02 -18.16 15.02
N GLU A 385 32.45 -19.26 14.53
CA GLU A 385 33.20 -20.48 14.14
C GLU A 385 33.91 -20.37 12.78
N ALA A 386 33.53 -19.40 11.94
CA ALA A 386 34.10 -19.21 10.61
C ALA A 386 35.23 -18.15 10.55
N ASN A 387 35.54 -17.45 11.65
CA ASN A 387 36.64 -16.53 11.84
C ASN A 387 37.70 -17.14 12.79
#